data_74c12b0488d5374c931f9728e987a274
#
_entry.id   74c12b0488d5374c931f9728e987a274
#
_cell.length_a   1.000
_cell.length_b   1.000
_cell.length_c   1.000
_cell.angle_alpha   90.00
_cell.angle_beta   90.00
_cell.angle_gamma   90.00
#
_symmetry.space_group_name_H-M   'P 1'
#
loop_
_entity.id
_entity.type
_entity.pdbx_description
1 polymer ?
#
loop_
_entity_poly.entity_id
_entity_poly.type
_entity_poly.pdbx_seq_one_letter_code
_entity_poly.pdbx_strand_id
1 'polypeptide(L)'
;MMEYFYRIYGLRVQSQIPFSEAVPETAGEAEVKIGFGRMPDVLLEAGQKGYGTWTNGFVSAWFRIRDGTQVYVEGGSRITVELSEEPQLLVITSLLLSAGMALVCLQRGEPFFHGSALYTGEQAILLCGESGAGKSTVAMELLQRKLGFLADDTVRVHPGTMGMLAEPSYPQQKLCRDMALKCGKPLEELIYIDEERDKYAWRRQDCYRKEAALLGKIFLLRKDAVAGWQDAVQNTGEEAVSIQKLTGQKALETLSSQLYLADTYRYSTGIPYPLMKQLVRIAGQAGI
;
A
#
# COMPACT_ATOMS: atom_id res chain seq x y z
N MET A 1 -16.08 23.64 7.26
CA MET A 1 -14.92 22.78 7.53
C MET A 1 -14.03 22.83 6.30
N MET A 2 -12.72 22.90 6.45
CA MET A 2 -11.81 22.97 5.29
C MET A 2 -11.78 21.61 4.59
N GLU A 3 -11.80 21.58 3.27
CA GLU A 3 -11.76 20.38 2.48
C GLU A 3 -10.53 20.40 1.57
N TYR A 4 -9.86 19.26 1.49
CA TYR A 4 -8.65 19.06 0.70
C TYR A 4 -8.92 18.03 -0.37
N PHE A 5 -8.29 18.17 -1.53
CA PHE A 5 -8.43 17.25 -2.64
C PHE A 5 -7.06 16.71 -3.03
N TYR A 6 -6.99 15.40 -3.25
CA TYR A 6 -5.76 14.69 -3.55
C TYR A 6 -5.98 13.62 -4.62
N ARG A 7 -4.90 13.25 -5.29
CA ARG A 7 -4.84 11.99 -6.04
C ARG A 7 -3.96 11.01 -5.26
N ILE A 8 -4.56 9.88 -4.86
CA ILE A 8 -3.91 8.86 -4.04
C ILE A 8 -4.27 7.50 -4.62
N TYR A 9 -3.29 6.71 -5.00
CA TYR A 9 -3.49 5.42 -5.69
C TYR A 9 -4.39 5.54 -6.93
N GLY A 10 -4.23 6.62 -7.70
CA GLY A 10 -5.06 6.91 -8.86
C GLY A 10 -6.49 7.35 -8.57
N LEU A 11 -6.93 7.33 -7.31
CA LEU A 11 -8.27 7.75 -6.89
C LEU A 11 -8.30 9.24 -6.50
N ARG A 12 -9.36 9.93 -6.88
CA ARG A 12 -9.62 11.28 -6.39
C ARG A 12 -10.22 11.20 -5.00
N VAL A 13 -9.49 11.77 -4.03
CA VAL A 13 -9.82 11.74 -2.59
C VAL A 13 -10.17 13.14 -2.13
N GLN A 14 -11.35 13.32 -1.54
CA GLN A 14 -11.75 14.49 -0.78
C GLN A 14 -11.56 14.20 0.71
N SER A 15 -10.88 15.07 1.44
CA SER A 15 -10.58 14.83 2.85
C SER A 15 -10.76 16.08 3.71
N GLN A 16 -11.28 15.90 4.90
CA GLN A 16 -11.27 16.93 5.96
C GLN A 16 -9.95 16.92 6.75
N ILE A 17 -9.13 15.88 6.52
CA ILE A 17 -7.81 15.72 7.16
C ILE A 17 -6.74 16.08 6.12
N PRO A 18 -5.81 16.99 6.43
CA PRO A 18 -4.72 17.31 5.52
C PRO A 18 -3.70 16.17 5.44
N PHE A 19 -3.33 15.79 4.23
CA PHE A 19 -2.26 14.83 3.94
C PHE A 19 -1.06 15.56 3.33
N SER A 20 -0.06 15.88 4.15
CA SER A 20 1.16 16.54 3.68
C SER A 20 1.98 15.67 2.74
N GLU A 21 1.74 14.36 2.77
CA GLU A 21 2.38 13.32 1.95
C GLU A 21 1.84 13.27 0.54
N ALA A 22 0.55 13.56 0.38
CA ALA A 22 -0.16 13.36 -0.87
C ALA A 22 0.03 14.50 -1.86
N VAL A 23 -0.22 14.22 -3.13
CA VAL A 23 -0.21 15.22 -4.20
C VAL A 23 -1.56 15.94 -4.21
N PRO A 24 -1.59 17.27 -3.99
CA PRO A 24 -2.81 18.04 -4.08
C PRO A 24 -3.42 17.98 -5.48
N GLU A 25 -4.75 18.02 -5.54
CA GLU A 25 -5.51 18.09 -6.78
C GLU A 25 -6.56 19.19 -6.71
N THR A 26 -7.08 19.62 -7.85
CA THR A 26 -8.17 20.57 -7.93
C THR A 26 -9.47 19.98 -7.38
N ALA A 27 -10.31 20.82 -6.78
CA ALA A 27 -11.63 20.42 -6.30
C ALA A 27 -12.47 19.82 -7.45
N GLY A 28 -13.22 18.77 -7.13
CA GLY A 28 -14.06 18.06 -8.09
C GLY A 28 -14.77 16.87 -7.47
N GLU A 29 -15.48 16.11 -8.27
CA GLU A 29 -16.15 14.91 -7.81
C GLU A 29 -15.13 13.89 -7.29
N ALA A 30 -15.30 13.46 -6.05
CA ALA A 30 -14.40 12.55 -5.37
C ALA A 30 -14.92 11.11 -5.39
N GLU A 31 -14.03 10.17 -5.68
CA GLU A 31 -14.31 8.73 -5.63
C GLU A 31 -14.24 8.20 -4.18
N VAL A 32 -13.46 8.87 -3.33
CA VAL A 32 -13.31 8.53 -1.91
C VAL A 32 -13.44 9.80 -1.07
N LYS A 33 -14.24 9.71 0.01
CA LYS A 33 -14.43 10.80 0.97
C LYS A 33 -13.93 10.39 2.34
N ILE A 34 -13.04 11.19 2.92
CA ILE A 34 -12.48 10.99 4.26
C ILE A 34 -12.95 12.15 5.14
N GLY A 35 -13.67 11.84 6.21
CA GLY A 35 -14.22 12.87 7.08
C GLY A 35 -14.30 12.48 8.54
N PHE A 36 -14.49 13.47 9.39
CA PHE A 36 -14.75 13.24 10.81
C PHE A 36 -16.21 12.84 11.03
N GLY A 37 -16.45 11.95 11.98
CA GLY A 37 -17.79 11.52 12.34
C GLY A 37 -17.78 10.56 13.51
N ARG A 38 -18.97 10.20 13.98
CA ARG A 38 -19.15 9.15 15.01
C ARG A 38 -19.15 7.78 14.35
N MET A 39 -18.71 6.78 15.11
CA MET A 39 -18.80 5.40 14.67
C MET A 39 -20.26 4.95 14.55
N PRO A 40 -20.59 4.12 13.54
CA PRO A 40 -21.93 3.58 13.37
C PRO A 40 -22.39 2.76 14.59
N ASP A 41 -23.70 2.82 14.90
CA ASP A 41 -24.29 2.09 16.03
C ASP A 41 -24.07 0.59 15.94
N VAL A 42 -23.98 0.02 14.74
CA VAL A 42 -23.69 -1.41 14.52
C VAL A 42 -22.38 -1.86 15.19
N LEU A 43 -21.41 -0.97 15.35
CA LEU A 43 -20.17 -1.28 16.06
C LEU A 43 -20.35 -1.31 17.58
N LEU A 44 -21.26 -0.50 18.10
CA LEU A 44 -21.65 -0.49 19.51
C LEU A 44 -22.42 -1.77 19.86
N GLU A 45 -23.34 -2.19 19.00
CA GLU A 45 -24.13 -3.40 19.15
C GLU A 45 -23.29 -4.67 19.08
N ALA A 46 -22.28 -4.70 18.19
CA ALA A 46 -21.35 -5.82 18.08
C ALA A 46 -20.47 -6.04 19.32
N GLY A 47 -20.61 -5.21 20.36
CA GLY A 47 -19.90 -5.34 21.62
C GLY A 47 -18.39 -5.14 21.51
N GLN A 48 -17.95 -4.33 20.58
CA GLN A 48 -16.54 -4.06 20.28
C GLN A 48 -15.85 -3.35 21.46
N LYS A 49 -15.43 -4.13 22.44
CA LYS A 49 -14.63 -3.66 23.57
C LYS A 49 -13.16 -3.93 23.27
N GLY A 50 -12.35 -2.87 23.15
CA GLY A 50 -10.89 -2.97 22.99
C GLY A 50 -10.37 -2.68 21.60
N TYR A 51 -9.13 -3.09 21.35
CA TYR A 51 -8.47 -2.98 20.04
C TYR A 51 -8.95 -4.12 19.14
N GLY A 52 -9.30 -3.81 17.89
CA GLY A 52 -9.75 -4.84 16.98
C GLY A 52 -10.07 -4.34 15.59
N THR A 53 -10.25 -5.28 14.71
CA THR A 53 -10.80 -5.08 13.38
C THR A 53 -12.14 -5.77 13.28
N TRP A 54 -13.06 -5.17 12.57
CA TRP A 54 -14.37 -5.74 12.28
C TRP A 54 -14.67 -5.58 10.80
N THR A 55 -15.23 -6.62 10.20
CA THR A 55 -15.64 -6.59 8.79
C THR A 55 -17.01 -7.22 8.63
N ASN A 56 -17.80 -6.65 7.74
CA ASN A 56 -19.08 -7.20 7.31
C ASN A 56 -18.99 -7.53 5.82
N GLY A 57 -18.43 -8.69 5.50
CA GLY A 57 -18.43 -9.23 4.15
C GLY A 57 -17.84 -8.33 3.07
N PHE A 58 -16.79 -7.54 3.35
CA PHE A 58 -16.20 -6.52 2.46
C PHE A 58 -17.05 -5.28 2.19
N VAL A 59 -18.21 -5.16 2.77
CA VAL A 59 -19.04 -3.95 2.64
C VAL A 59 -18.53 -2.86 3.58
N SER A 60 -18.06 -3.25 4.76
CA SER A 60 -17.55 -2.32 5.76
C SER A 60 -16.44 -2.94 6.61
N ALA A 61 -15.57 -2.10 7.13
CA ALA A 61 -14.49 -2.49 8.02
C ALA A 61 -14.26 -1.40 9.06
N TRP A 62 -13.78 -1.79 10.23
CA TRP A 62 -13.46 -0.88 11.32
C TRP A 62 -12.16 -1.30 11.98
N PHE A 63 -11.37 -0.32 12.38
CA PHE A 63 -10.20 -0.54 13.22
C PHE A 63 -10.01 0.62 14.21
N ARG A 64 -9.32 0.32 15.30
CA ARG A 64 -8.94 1.30 16.30
C ARG A 64 -7.42 1.48 16.31
N ILE A 65 -6.99 2.72 16.35
CA ILE A 65 -5.59 3.13 16.50
C ILE A 65 -5.22 3.10 17.99
N ARG A 66 -3.95 3.04 18.32
CA ARG A 66 -3.48 2.93 19.72
C ARG A 66 -3.86 4.11 20.59
N ASP A 67 -3.91 5.31 20.02
CA ASP A 67 -4.34 6.51 20.73
C ASP A 67 -5.85 6.52 21.04
N GLY A 68 -6.60 5.50 20.60
CA GLY A 68 -8.03 5.40 20.76
C GLY A 68 -8.86 5.91 19.60
N THR A 69 -8.26 6.59 18.63
CA THR A 69 -8.92 7.02 17.39
C THR A 69 -9.49 5.82 16.64
N GLN A 70 -10.70 5.97 16.13
CA GLN A 70 -11.42 4.92 15.43
C GLN A 70 -11.59 5.28 13.95
N VAL A 71 -11.49 4.29 13.09
CA VAL A 71 -11.63 4.44 11.64
C VAL A 71 -12.62 3.42 11.13
N TYR A 72 -13.62 3.89 10.39
CA TYR A 72 -14.62 3.06 9.74
C TYR A 72 -14.59 3.30 8.24
N VAL A 73 -14.55 2.22 7.46
CA VAL A 73 -14.47 2.25 6.00
C VAL A 73 -15.65 1.50 5.44
N GLU A 74 -16.40 2.11 4.53
CA GLU A 74 -17.59 1.51 3.95
C GLU A 74 -17.74 1.77 2.45
N GLY A 75 -18.33 0.81 1.75
CA GLY A 75 -18.76 0.91 0.35
C GLY A 75 -17.64 1.23 -0.63
N GLY A 76 -16.38 1.02 -0.28
CA GLY A 76 -15.23 1.34 -1.14
C GLY A 76 -15.08 2.81 -1.48
N SER A 77 -15.74 3.73 -0.72
CA SER A 77 -15.81 5.14 -1.09
C SER A 77 -15.83 6.10 0.10
N ARG A 78 -16.00 5.61 1.31
CA ARG A 78 -16.09 6.46 2.50
C ARG A 78 -15.19 5.97 3.62
N ILE A 79 -14.47 6.89 4.24
CA ILE A 79 -13.72 6.68 5.47
C ILE A 79 -14.21 7.69 6.51
N THR A 80 -14.72 7.20 7.63
CA THR A 80 -15.14 8.02 8.78
C THR A 80 -14.12 7.86 9.89
N VAL A 81 -13.68 8.97 10.46
CA VAL A 81 -12.68 9.03 11.54
C VAL A 81 -13.30 9.67 12.77
N GLU A 82 -13.31 8.94 13.87
CA GLU A 82 -13.66 9.45 15.19
C GLU A 82 -12.38 9.60 16.01
N LEU A 83 -11.96 10.85 16.23
CA LEU A 83 -10.73 11.15 16.94
C LEU A 83 -10.82 10.81 18.43
N SER A 84 -9.73 10.37 19.01
CA SER A 84 -9.53 10.32 20.45
C SER A 84 -9.38 11.71 21.07
N GLU A 85 -9.26 11.79 22.39
CA GLU A 85 -8.99 13.05 23.10
C GLU A 85 -7.61 13.62 22.77
N GLU A 86 -6.61 12.74 22.57
CA GLU A 86 -5.22 13.11 22.25
C GLU A 86 -4.76 12.45 20.93
N PRO A 87 -5.25 12.92 19.77
CA PRO A 87 -5.01 12.25 18.51
C PRO A 87 -3.57 12.45 18.00
N GLN A 88 -2.93 11.34 17.60
CA GLN A 88 -1.60 11.34 16.98
C GLN A 88 -1.73 11.49 15.45
N LEU A 89 -1.82 12.72 14.95
CA LEU A 89 -2.15 13.00 13.55
C LEU A 89 -1.22 12.32 12.54
N LEU A 90 0.08 12.25 12.79
CA LEU A 90 1.03 11.56 11.89
C LEU A 90 0.74 10.05 11.76
N VAL A 91 0.38 9.41 12.87
CA VAL A 91 0.00 7.99 12.89
C VAL A 91 -1.33 7.81 12.15
N ILE A 92 -2.31 8.67 12.43
CA ILE A 92 -3.63 8.64 11.80
C ILE A 92 -3.49 8.80 10.28
N THR A 93 -2.79 9.82 9.80
CA THR A 93 -2.60 10.07 8.35
C THR A 93 -1.88 8.91 7.68
N SER A 94 -0.82 8.38 8.28
CA SER A 94 -0.10 7.22 7.76
C SER A 94 -0.99 5.98 7.64
N LEU A 95 -1.86 5.72 8.63
CA LEU A 95 -2.78 4.58 8.61
C LEU A 95 -3.94 4.79 7.65
N LEU A 96 -4.46 6.00 7.51
CA LEU A 96 -5.49 6.31 6.50
C LEU A 96 -4.97 6.10 5.09
N LEU A 97 -3.74 6.57 4.81
CA LEU A 97 -3.10 6.43 3.49
C LEU A 97 -2.70 4.97 3.18
N SER A 98 -2.45 4.13 4.17
CA SER A 98 -2.11 2.72 3.98
C SER A 98 -3.31 1.80 4.22
N ALA A 99 -3.66 1.50 5.47
CA ALA A 99 -4.72 0.57 5.83
C ALA A 99 -6.12 1.04 5.38
N GLY A 100 -6.42 2.34 5.56
CA GLY A 100 -7.71 2.92 5.15
C GLY A 100 -7.93 2.79 3.65
N MET A 101 -6.96 3.22 2.84
CA MET A 101 -7.05 3.12 1.38
C MET A 101 -7.00 1.67 0.89
N ALA A 102 -6.26 0.78 1.57
CA ALA A 102 -6.27 -0.64 1.27
C ALA A 102 -7.66 -1.25 1.46
N LEU A 103 -8.37 -0.89 2.54
CA LEU A 103 -9.76 -1.32 2.77
C LEU A 103 -10.71 -0.79 1.71
N VAL A 104 -10.56 0.47 1.30
CA VAL A 104 -11.32 1.04 0.17
C VAL A 104 -11.12 0.22 -1.10
N CYS A 105 -9.87 -0.05 -1.49
CA CYS A 105 -9.57 -0.83 -2.69
C CYS A 105 -10.09 -2.27 -2.58
N LEU A 106 -9.95 -2.91 -1.40
CA LEU A 106 -10.48 -4.25 -1.16
C LEU A 106 -12.01 -4.31 -1.33
N GLN A 107 -12.73 -3.33 -0.78
CA GLN A 107 -14.19 -3.23 -0.93
C GLN A 107 -14.63 -2.97 -2.39
N ARG A 108 -13.74 -2.42 -3.20
CA ARG A 108 -13.92 -2.26 -4.67
C ARG A 108 -13.55 -3.52 -5.45
N GLY A 109 -13.05 -4.56 -4.79
CA GLY A 109 -12.55 -5.79 -5.42
C GLY A 109 -11.20 -5.60 -6.13
N GLU A 110 -10.43 -4.61 -5.75
CA GLU A 110 -9.15 -4.27 -6.36
C GLU A 110 -7.98 -4.77 -5.50
N PRO A 111 -6.96 -5.41 -6.11
CA PRO A 111 -5.77 -5.85 -5.41
C PRO A 111 -4.96 -4.69 -4.82
N PHE A 112 -4.49 -4.87 -3.60
CA PHE A 112 -3.63 -3.93 -2.89
C PHE A 112 -2.48 -4.68 -2.24
N PHE A 113 -1.26 -4.43 -2.70
CA PHE A 113 -0.09 -5.20 -2.32
C PHE A 113 0.76 -4.46 -1.29
N HIS A 114 1.33 -5.22 -0.34
CA HIS A 114 2.41 -4.72 0.50
C HIS A 114 3.74 -4.86 -0.25
N GLY A 115 4.24 -3.72 -0.75
CA GLY A 115 5.43 -3.72 -1.59
C GLY A 115 5.84 -2.31 -2.01
N SER A 116 6.86 -2.27 -2.87
CA SER A 116 7.33 -1.03 -3.50
C SER A 116 7.18 -1.15 -5.01
N ALA A 117 6.69 -0.11 -5.66
CA ALA A 117 6.58 -0.04 -7.11
C ALA A 117 7.52 1.03 -7.67
N LEU A 118 8.28 0.63 -8.67
CA LEU A 118 9.21 1.46 -9.43
C LEU A 118 8.82 1.40 -10.90
N TYR A 119 9.30 2.33 -11.72
CA TYR A 119 9.03 2.27 -13.14
C TYR A 119 10.31 2.51 -14.00
N THR A 120 10.29 1.95 -15.19
CA THR A 120 11.27 2.23 -16.25
C THR A 120 10.54 2.31 -17.59
N GLY A 121 10.71 3.41 -18.31
CA GLY A 121 9.84 3.71 -19.46
C GLY A 121 8.37 3.73 -19.04
N GLU A 122 7.54 2.93 -19.70
CA GLU A 122 6.10 2.82 -19.44
C GLU A 122 5.71 1.64 -18.53
N GLN A 123 6.69 0.86 -18.06
CA GLN A 123 6.44 -0.34 -17.28
C GLN A 123 6.78 -0.16 -15.81
N ALA A 124 5.90 -0.66 -14.94
CA ALA A 124 6.13 -0.77 -13.51
C ALA A 124 6.73 -2.12 -13.14
N ILE A 125 7.57 -2.09 -12.13
CA ILE A 125 8.12 -3.25 -11.44
C ILE A 125 7.61 -3.20 -10.00
N LEU A 126 6.98 -4.29 -9.54
CA LEU A 126 6.47 -4.43 -8.18
C LEU A 126 7.39 -5.36 -7.38
N LEU A 127 7.92 -4.85 -6.28
CA LEU A 127 8.73 -5.60 -5.32
C LEU A 127 7.87 -6.01 -4.13
N CYS A 128 7.55 -7.29 -4.00
CA CYS A 128 6.80 -7.88 -2.91
C CYS A 128 7.71 -8.76 -2.03
N GLY A 129 7.24 -9.13 -0.85
CA GLY A 129 7.95 -10.03 0.05
C GLY A 129 7.62 -9.76 1.52
N GLU A 130 8.02 -10.67 2.39
CA GLU A 130 7.83 -10.53 3.83
C GLU A 130 8.54 -9.29 4.40
N SER A 131 8.12 -8.88 5.60
CA SER A 131 8.83 -7.82 6.33
C SER A 131 10.29 -8.26 6.58
N GLY A 132 11.24 -7.36 6.27
CA GLY A 132 12.66 -7.67 6.35
C GLY A 132 13.25 -8.50 5.20
N ALA A 133 12.48 -8.77 4.13
CA ALA A 133 12.99 -9.45 2.92
C ALA A 133 13.87 -8.57 2.01
N GLY A 134 14.10 -7.30 2.37
CA GLY A 134 14.98 -6.41 1.61
C GLY A 134 14.28 -5.55 0.56
N LYS A 135 12.94 -5.48 0.54
CA LYS A 135 12.18 -4.67 -0.44
C LYS A 135 12.71 -3.24 -0.58
N SER A 136 12.78 -2.51 0.54
CA SER A 136 13.26 -1.12 0.53
C SER A 136 14.73 -1.01 0.12
N THR A 137 15.57 -2.01 0.44
CA THR A 137 16.97 -2.06 0.01
C THR A 137 17.09 -2.18 -1.50
N VAL A 138 16.36 -3.14 -2.09
CA VAL A 138 16.34 -3.34 -3.54
C VAL A 138 15.73 -2.13 -4.25
N ALA A 139 14.63 -1.58 -3.71
CA ALA A 139 14.02 -0.36 -4.26
C ALA A 139 15.02 0.80 -4.30
N MET A 140 15.78 1.02 -3.22
CA MET A 140 16.80 2.07 -3.17
C MET A 140 17.91 1.87 -4.18
N GLU A 141 18.42 0.65 -4.34
CA GLU A 141 19.45 0.32 -5.32
C GLU A 141 18.97 0.59 -6.76
N LEU A 142 17.73 0.21 -7.07
CA LEU A 142 17.13 0.46 -8.38
C LEU A 142 16.89 1.95 -8.64
N LEU A 143 16.48 2.72 -7.62
CA LEU A 143 16.36 4.17 -7.72
C LEU A 143 17.71 4.87 -7.98
N GLN A 144 18.80 4.39 -7.36
CA GLN A 144 20.14 4.87 -7.65
C GLN A 144 20.56 4.58 -9.11
N ARG A 145 20.02 3.52 -9.70
CA ARG A 145 20.19 3.16 -11.13
C ARG A 145 19.22 3.91 -12.05
N LYS A 146 18.60 4.99 -11.58
CA LYS A 146 17.71 5.90 -12.33
C LYS A 146 16.36 5.30 -12.75
N LEU A 147 15.88 4.25 -12.07
CA LEU A 147 14.47 3.93 -12.15
C LEU A 147 13.66 5.03 -11.46
N GLY A 148 12.43 5.25 -11.91
CA GLY A 148 11.53 6.21 -11.27
C GLY A 148 10.74 5.58 -10.15
N PHE A 149 10.24 6.41 -9.24
CA PHE A 149 9.45 6.03 -8.07
C PHE A 149 7.95 6.13 -8.36
N LEU A 150 7.20 5.08 -8.03
CA LEU A 150 5.74 5.04 -8.21
C LEU A 150 5.01 4.94 -6.86
N ALA A 151 5.37 3.97 -6.03
CA ALA A 151 4.76 3.74 -4.73
C ALA A 151 5.72 3.01 -3.78
N ASP A 152 5.52 3.19 -2.47
CA ASP A 152 6.22 2.42 -1.43
C ASP A 152 5.27 2.05 -0.30
N ASP A 153 5.60 0.97 0.43
CA ASP A 153 4.83 0.35 1.50
C ASP A 153 3.55 -0.33 0.98
N THR A 154 2.80 0.31 0.09
CA THR A 154 1.56 -0.24 -0.49
C THR A 154 1.40 0.17 -1.95
N VAL A 155 0.82 -0.72 -2.76
CA VAL A 155 0.62 -0.55 -4.20
C VAL A 155 -0.77 -1.02 -4.60
N ARG A 156 -1.57 -0.14 -5.20
CA ARG A 156 -2.82 -0.52 -5.86
C ARG A 156 -2.52 -1.01 -7.26
N VAL A 157 -3.11 -2.16 -7.60
CA VAL A 157 -3.05 -2.73 -8.95
C VAL A 157 -4.47 -3.00 -9.45
N HIS A 158 -4.78 -2.63 -10.67
CA HIS A 158 -6.11 -2.86 -11.24
C HIS A 158 -6.04 -3.11 -12.75
N PRO A 159 -7.08 -3.72 -13.36
CA PRO A 159 -7.15 -3.89 -14.79
C PRO A 159 -7.23 -2.55 -15.53
N GLY A 160 -6.41 -2.37 -16.56
CA GLY A 160 -6.50 -1.32 -17.55
C GLY A 160 -6.81 -1.87 -18.94
N THR A 161 -6.90 -1.02 -19.95
CA THR A 161 -7.23 -1.43 -21.32
C THR A 161 -6.15 -2.28 -22.01
N MET A 162 -4.88 -2.07 -21.62
CA MET A 162 -3.72 -2.78 -22.20
C MET A 162 -3.09 -3.80 -21.25
N GLY A 163 -3.65 -4.04 -20.07
CA GLY A 163 -3.12 -4.93 -19.07
C GLY A 163 -3.31 -4.39 -17.65
N MET A 164 -2.59 -4.97 -16.70
CA MET A 164 -2.65 -4.52 -15.31
C MET A 164 -1.89 -3.20 -15.15
N LEU A 165 -2.45 -2.27 -14.41
CA LEU A 165 -1.85 -0.99 -14.08
C LEU A 165 -1.44 -0.98 -12.61
N ALA A 166 -0.24 -0.48 -12.33
CA ALA A 166 0.19 -0.10 -10.99
C ALA A 166 0.01 1.41 -10.82
N GLU A 167 -0.72 1.80 -9.78
CA GLU A 167 -1.04 3.19 -9.51
C GLU A 167 0.01 3.87 -8.64
N PRO A 168 0.31 5.15 -8.91
CA PRO A 168 1.12 5.94 -8.00
C PRO A 168 0.41 6.15 -6.66
N SER A 169 1.15 6.01 -5.57
CA SER A 169 0.61 6.31 -4.24
C SER A 169 0.73 7.79 -3.89
N TYR A 170 1.84 8.17 -3.35
CA TYR A 170 2.26 9.54 -3.01
C TYR A 170 3.79 9.58 -2.94
N PRO A 171 4.43 10.74 -3.15
CA PRO A 171 5.88 10.84 -3.32
C PRO A 171 6.64 10.74 -2.00
N GLN A 172 6.49 9.60 -1.31
CA GLN A 172 7.16 9.33 -0.04
C GLN A 172 7.60 7.87 0.06
N GLN A 173 8.85 7.66 0.41
CA GLN A 173 9.44 6.36 0.69
C GLN A 173 9.66 6.20 2.20
N LYS A 174 9.34 5.02 2.73
CA LYS A 174 9.56 4.67 4.15
C LYS A 174 10.85 3.89 4.29
N LEU A 175 11.78 4.39 5.08
CA LEU A 175 13.08 3.78 5.33
C LEU A 175 13.28 3.49 6.81
N CYS A 176 13.89 2.35 7.15
CA CYS A 176 14.44 2.13 8.47
C CYS A 176 15.73 2.96 8.65
N ARG A 177 16.09 3.28 9.89
CA ARG A 177 17.28 4.09 10.24
C ARG A 177 18.55 3.64 9.52
N ASP A 178 18.86 2.35 9.59
CA ASP A 178 20.06 1.78 8.98
C ASP A 178 20.10 1.97 7.46
N MET A 179 18.93 1.88 6.82
CA MET A 179 18.81 2.11 5.37
C MET A 179 18.98 3.58 5.00
N ALA A 180 18.41 4.50 5.79
CA ALA A 180 18.58 5.94 5.57
C ALA A 180 20.08 6.32 5.66
N LEU A 181 20.77 5.83 6.68
CA LEU A 181 22.22 6.05 6.87
C LEU A 181 23.07 5.45 5.74
N LYS A 182 22.76 4.22 5.29
CA LYS A 182 23.45 3.58 4.15
C LYS A 182 23.28 4.37 2.84
N CYS A 183 22.15 5.06 2.69
CA CYS A 183 21.90 5.93 1.53
C CYS A 183 22.55 7.32 1.64
N GLY A 184 23.31 7.55 2.73
CA GLY A 184 23.96 8.85 2.96
C GLY A 184 22.99 9.97 3.26
N LYS A 185 21.77 9.65 3.75
CA LYS A 185 20.77 10.65 4.13
C LYS A 185 20.90 10.97 5.62
N PRO A 186 21.16 12.24 5.98
CA PRO A 186 21.09 12.69 7.37
C PRO A 186 19.67 12.48 7.92
N LEU A 187 19.55 11.92 9.12
CA LEU A 187 18.22 11.65 9.71
C LEU A 187 17.44 12.93 9.99
N GLU A 188 18.12 14.05 10.18
CA GLU A 188 17.55 15.38 10.39
C GLU A 188 16.80 15.92 9.16
N GLU A 189 17.11 15.40 7.96
CA GLU A 189 16.42 15.73 6.71
C GLU A 189 15.17 14.88 6.47
N LEU A 190 14.93 13.88 7.33
CA LEU A 190 13.84 12.93 7.19
C LEU A 190 12.77 13.17 8.26
N ILE A 191 11.55 12.78 7.96
CA ILE A 191 10.43 12.87 8.91
C ILE A 191 10.34 11.53 9.67
N TYR A 192 10.45 11.58 10.99
CA TYR A 192 10.25 10.40 11.83
C TYR A 192 8.78 10.02 11.91
N ILE A 193 8.40 8.78 11.55
CA ILE A 193 7.00 8.38 11.34
C ILE A 193 6.55 7.16 12.14
N ASP A 194 7.46 6.36 12.70
CA ASP A 194 7.10 5.11 13.38
C ASP A 194 8.14 4.77 14.45
N GLU A 195 7.76 4.92 15.73
CA GLU A 195 8.63 4.65 16.88
C GLU A 195 8.95 3.15 17.05
N GLU A 196 7.98 2.27 16.76
CA GLU A 196 8.17 0.83 16.99
C GLU A 196 9.13 0.19 16.01
N ARG A 197 9.14 0.71 14.77
CA ARG A 197 9.96 0.17 13.67
C ARG A 197 11.11 1.09 13.31
N ASP A 198 11.30 2.19 14.03
CA ASP A 198 12.34 3.20 13.78
C ASP A 198 12.40 3.61 12.31
N LYS A 199 11.24 4.04 11.80
CA LYS A 199 11.05 4.40 10.39
C LYS A 199 11.00 5.90 10.17
N TYR A 200 11.55 6.28 9.04
CA TYR A 200 11.66 7.64 8.53
C TYR A 200 11.00 7.75 7.15
N ALA A 201 10.38 8.86 6.88
CA ALA A 201 9.84 9.20 5.57
C ALA A 201 10.79 10.09 4.80
N TRP A 202 11.10 9.68 3.58
CA TRP A 202 11.87 10.45 2.60
C TRP A 202 10.96 10.90 1.45
N ARG A 203 10.87 12.20 1.21
CA ARG A 203 10.12 12.77 0.07
C ARG A 203 10.86 12.47 -1.24
N ARG A 204 10.14 11.86 -2.19
CA ARG A 204 10.68 11.40 -3.48
C ARG A 204 10.10 12.16 -4.68
N GLN A 205 9.85 13.46 -4.53
CA GLN A 205 9.33 14.30 -5.61
C GLN A 205 10.27 14.38 -6.83
N ASP A 206 11.56 14.16 -6.61
CA ASP A 206 12.62 14.18 -7.60
C ASP A 206 12.47 13.11 -8.70
N CYS A 207 11.89 11.98 -8.38
CA CYS A 207 11.75 10.83 -9.29
C CYS A 207 10.34 10.23 -9.31
N TYR A 208 9.35 10.91 -8.72
CA TYR A 208 7.97 10.44 -8.63
C TYR A 208 7.20 10.64 -9.94
N ARG A 209 6.48 9.60 -10.37
CA ARG A 209 5.53 9.63 -11.48
C ARG A 209 4.11 9.76 -10.96
N LYS A 210 3.32 10.65 -11.55
CA LYS A 210 1.92 10.89 -11.18
C LYS A 210 0.92 10.01 -11.94
N GLU A 211 1.34 9.44 -13.06
CA GLU A 211 0.52 8.59 -13.91
C GLU A 211 0.76 7.12 -13.61
N ALA A 212 -0.29 6.31 -13.75
CA ALA A 212 -0.20 4.86 -13.69
C ALA A 212 0.83 4.31 -14.70
N ALA A 213 1.44 3.19 -14.37
CA ALA A 213 2.33 2.47 -15.26
C ALA A 213 1.83 1.05 -15.50
N LEU A 214 2.04 0.52 -16.73
CA LEU A 214 1.70 -0.85 -17.04
C LEU A 214 2.54 -1.81 -16.18
N LEU A 215 1.91 -2.69 -15.41
CA LEU A 215 2.60 -3.65 -14.59
C LEU A 215 3.31 -4.70 -15.46
N GLY A 216 4.63 -4.57 -15.58
CA GLY A 216 5.45 -5.45 -16.38
C GLY A 216 5.95 -6.68 -15.62
N LYS A 217 6.35 -6.49 -14.35
CA LYS A 217 6.93 -7.57 -13.54
C LYS A 217 6.58 -7.44 -12.06
N ILE A 218 6.43 -8.60 -11.40
CA ILE A 218 6.33 -8.69 -9.94
C ILE A 218 7.49 -9.57 -9.45
N PHE A 219 8.28 -9.06 -8.52
CA PHE A 219 9.35 -9.80 -7.87
C PHE A 219 8.97 -10.13 -6.45
N LEU A 220 8.98 -11.41 -6.10
CA LEU A 220 8.79 -11.89 -4.74
C LEU A 220 10.15 -12.09 -4.08
N LEU A 221 10.50 -11.19 -3.17
CA LEU A 221 11.75 -11.26 -2.43
C LEU A 221 11.60 -12.20 -1.22
N ARG A 222 12.58 -13.10 -1.03
CA ARG A 222 12.62 -14.06 0.07
C ARG A 222 13.88 -13.86 0.89
N LYS A 223 13.79 -14.08 2.19
CA LYS A 223 14.94 -13.90 3.13
C LYS A 223 16.10 -14.86 2.82
N ASP A 224 15.80 -16.05 2.34
CA ASP A 224 16.76 -17.09 1.96
C ASP A 224 17.43 -16.83 0.60
N ALA A 225 16.89 -15.92 -0.20
CA ALA A 225 17.42 -15.57 -1.52
C ALA A 225 18.30 -14.32 -1.53
N VAL A 226 18.53 -13.70 -0.37
CA VAL A 226 19.27 -12.41 -0.25
C VAL A 226 20.74 -12.50 -0.71
N ALA A 227 21.33 -13.69 -0.73
CA ALA A 227 22.69 -13.89 -1.24
C ALA A 227 22.80 -13.74 -2.78
N GLY A 228 21.71 -13.91 -3.51
CA GLY A 228 21.69 -13.89 -4.97
C GLY A 228 21.11 -12.61 -5.59
N TRP A 229 20.58 -11.65 -4.81
CA TRP A 229 19.94 -10.46 -5.38
C TRP A 229 20.92 -9.52 -6.11
N GLN A 230 22.18 -9.50 -5.70
CA GLN A 230 23.24 -8.75 -6.39
C GLN A 230 23.47 -9.28 -7.79
N ASP A 231 23.43 -10.61 -7.95
CA ASP A 231 23.53 -11.27 -9.24
C ASP A 231 22.26 -11.03 -10.08
N ALA A 232 21.08 -11.05 -9.46
CA ALA A 232 19.81 -10.76 -10.14
C ALA A 232 19.74 -9.32 -10.65
N VAL A 233 20.31 -8.35 -9.94
CA VAL A 233 20.38 -6.94 -10.35
C VAL A 233 21.47 -6.72 -11.41
N GLN A 234 22.56 -7.49 -11.39
CA GLN A 234 23.60 -7.43 -12.42
C GLN A 234 23.17 -8.09 -13.72
N ASN A 235 22.33 -9.14 -13.64
CA ASN A 235 21.82 -9.89 -14.79
C ASN A 235 20.46 -9.36 -15.29
N THR A 236 20.19 -8.06 -15.24
CA THR A 236 18.96 -7.46 -15.83
C THR A 236 18.86 -7.66 -17.37
N GLY A 237 19.72 -8.48 -17.93
CA GLY A 237 19.68 -8.90 -19.33
C GLY A 237 18.76 -10.09 -19.62
N GLU A 238 18.69 -11.16 -18.82
CA GLU A 238 17.96 -12.36 -19.25
C GLU A 238 17.41 -13.32 -18.15
N GLU A 239 17.77 -13.20 -16.87
CA GLU A 239 17.20 -14.04 -15.81
C GLU A 239 16.72 -13.20 -14.61
N ALA A 240 15.71 -12.38 -14.88
CA ALA A 240 14.81 -12.00 -13.80
C ALA A 240 14.30 -13.30 -13.17
N VAL A 241 14.42 -13.44 -11.85
CA VAL A 241 13.72 -14.52 -11.13
C VAL A 241 12.26 -14.40 -11.58
N SER A 242 11.94 -15.12 -12.66
CA SER A 242 10.58 -15.24 -13.11
C SER A 242 9.85 -15.74 -11.89
N ILE A 243 8.76 -15.08 -11.51
CA ILE A 243 7.74 -15.75 -10.72
C ILE A 243 7.40 -16.92 -11.60
N GLN A 244 8.10 -18.04 -11.36
CA GLN A 244 7.85 -19.28 -12.08
C GLN A 244 6.37 -19.50 -11.97
N LYS A 245 5.69 -19.72 -13.11
CA LYS A 245 4.29 -20.06 -13.21
C LYS A 245 3.80 -20.67 -11.91
N LEU A 246 3.40 -19.82 -10.98
CA LEU A 246 2.70 -20.23 -9.79
C LEU A 246 1.31 -20.62 -10.29
N THR A 247 1.18 -21.87 -10.73
CA THR A 247 -0.09 -22.42 -11.18
C THR A 247 -0.81 -23.02 -9.98
N GLY A 248 -2.09 -22.71 -9.85
CA GLY A 248 -2.97 -23.34 -8.88
C GLY A 248 -2.91 -22.76 -7.46
N GLN A 249 -3.16 -23.59 -6.47
CA GLN A 249 -3.34 -23.21 -5.07
C GLN A 249 -2.11 -22.54 -4.45
N LYS A 250 -0.91 -22.92 -4.87
CA LYS A 250 0.34 -22.35 -4.35
C LYS A 250 0.57 -20.90 -4.80
N ALA A 251 0.11 -20.54 -5.99
CA ALA A 251 0.08 -19.15 -6.46
C ALA A 251 -0.90 -18.33 -5.64
N LEU A 252 -2.06 -18.89 -5.35
CA LEU A 252 -3.09 -18.29 -4.50
C LEU A 252 -2.57 -18.03 -3.10
N GLU A 253 -1.95 -18.99 -2.46
CA GLU A 253 -1.37 -18.89 -1.13
C GLU A 253 -0.25 -17.85 -1.09
N THR A 254 0.62 -17.84 -2.10
CA THR A 254 1.73 -16.88 -2.18
C THR A 254 1.24 -15.46 -2.43
N LEU A 255 0.32 -15.23 -3.36
CA LEU A 255 -0.25 -13.91 -3.63
C LEU A 255 -1.12 -13.43 -2.46
N SER A 256 -1.86 -14.33 -1.81
CA SER A 256 -2.67 -13.98 -0.65
C SER A 256 -1.83 -13.55 0.55
N SER A 257 -0.67 -14.17 0.75
CA SER A 257 0.26 -13.79 1.82
C SER A 257 0.91 -12.42 1.57
N GLN A 258 0.91 -11.94 0.33
CA GLN A 258 1.46 -10.65 -0.07
C GLN A 258 0.42 -9.53 -0.16
N LEU A 259 -0.85 -9.82 -0.04
CA LEU A 259 -1.87 -8.79 0.07
C LEU A 259 -1.71 -8.05 1.40
N TYR A 260 -1.67 -6.72 1.33
CA TYR A 260 -1.44 -5.84 2.48
C TYR A 260 -2.31 -6.20 3.69
N LEU A 261 -3.55 -6.61 3.46
CA LEU A 261 -4.49 -6.99 4.51
C LEU A 261 -4.42 -8.46 4.93
N ALA A 262 -3.65 -9.31 4.26
CA ALA A 262 -3.50 -10.69 4.68
C ALA A 262 -2.94 -10.81 6.09
N ASP A 263 -2.00 -9.96 6.46
CA ASP A 263 -1.44 -9.93 7.81
C ASP A 263 -2.41 -9.34 8.83
N THR A 264 -3.23 -8.36 8.44
CA THR A 264 -4.25 -7.73 9.29
C THR A 264 -5.50 -8.62 9.43
N TYR A 265 -5.84 -9.39 8.38
CA TYR A 265 -7.02 -10.24 8.31
C TYR A 265 -6.77 -11.71 8.64
N ARG A 266 -5.54 -12.16 8.83
CA ARG A 266 -5.22 -13.53 9.25
C ARG A 266 -5.96 -13.97 10.51
N TYR A 267 -6.47 -13.02 11.29
CA TYR A 267 -7.17 -13.30 12.55
C TYR A 267 -8.68 -13.42 12.47
N SER A 268 -9.33 -13.09 11.37
CA SER A 268 -10.80 -13.13 11.35
C SER A 268 -11.47 -13.89 10.22
N THR A 269 -11.01 -13.92 9.01
CA THR A 269 -11.81 -14.57 7.93
C THR A 269 -11.00 -14.86 6.67
N GLY A 270 -9.85 -15.22 6.55
CA GLY A 270 -9.17 -15.51 5.26
C GLY A 270 -9.72 -14.68 4.07
N ILE A 271 -8.91 -14.30 3.13
CA ILE A 271 -9.37 -13.59 1.91
C ILE A 271 -10.45 -14.45 1.24
N PRO A 272 -11.65 -13.91 0.97
CA PRO A 272 -12.70 -14.72 0.37
C PRO A 272 -12.27 -15.31 -0.95
N TYR A 273 -12.66 -16.55 -1.15
CA TYR A 273 -12.39 -17.30 -2.38
C TYR A 273 -12.73 -16.55 -3.69
N PRO A 274 -13.80 -15.73 -3.79
CA PRO A 274 -14.04 -14.90 -4.98
C PRO A 274 -12.93 -13.90 -5.28
N LEU A 275 -12.41 -13.20 -4.26
CA LEU A 275 -11.30 -12.26 -4.42
C LEU A 275 -10.01 -12.99 -4.79
N MET A 276 -9.76 -14.14 -4.19
CA MET A 276 -8.63 -15.01 -4.52
C MET A 276 -8.69 -15.49 -5.97
N LYS A 277 -9.87 -15.95 -6.44
CA LYS A 277 -10.07 -16.30 -7.86
C LYS A 277 -9.80 -15.13 -8.78
N GLN A 278 -10.23 -13.93 -8.40
CA GLN A 278 -10.02 -12.74 -9.17
C GLN A 278 -8.53 -12.38 -9.26
N LEU A 279 -7.79 -12.49 -8.16
CA LEU A 279 -6.35 -12.27 -8.11
C LEU A 279 -5.58 -13.28 -8.98
N VAL A 280 -5.94 -14.57 -8.94
CA VAL A 280 -5.32 -15.59 -9.80
C VAL A 280 -5.62 -15.35 -11.26
N ARG A 281 -6.86 -14.98 -11.58
CA ARG A 281 -7.25 -14.63 -12.95
C ARG A 281 -6.45 -13.41 -13.44
N ILE A 282 -6.27 -12.41 -12.59
CA ILE A 282 -5.49 -11.22 -12.87
C ILE A 282 -4.01 -11.58 -13.08
N ALA A 283 -3.42 -12.37 -12.18
CA ALA A 283 -2.06 -12.86 -12.31
C ALA A 283 -1.87 -13.69 -13.60
N GLY A 284 -2.82 -14.58 -13.92
CA GLY A 284 -2.81 -15.36 -15.15
C GLY A 284 -2.94 -14.51 -16.42
N GLN A 285 -3.70 -13.42 -16.39
CA GLN A 285 -3.83 -12.49 -17.53
C GLN A 285 -2.59 -11.59 -17.70
N ALA A 286 -1.87 -11.31 -16.63
CA ALA A 286 -0.63 -10.54 -16.67
C ALA A 286 0.58 -11.37 -17.17
N GLY A 287 0.40 -12.65 -17.49
CA GLY A 287 1.48 -13.53 -17.91
C GLY A 287 2.48 -13.88 -16.80
N ILE A 288 2.01 -13.78 -15.53
CA ILE A 288 2.77 -14.14 -14.32
C ILE A 288 2.58 -15.61 -13.98
#